data_7e6550f2829dff4c52160d88fda5570e
#
_entry.id   7e6550f2829dff4c52160d88fda5570e
#
_cell.length_a   1.000
_cell.length_b   1.000
_cell.length_c   1.000
_cell.angle_alpha   90.00
_cell.angle_beta   90.00
_cell.angle_gamma   90.00
#
_symmetry.space_group_name_H-M   'P 1'
#
loop_
_entity.id
_entity.type
_entity.pdbx_description
1 polymer ?
#
loop_
_entity_poly.entity_id
_entity_poly.type
_entity_poly.pdbx_seq_one_letter_code
_entity_poly.pdbx_strand_id
1 'polypeptide(L)'
;MSGDVSGSRSRRALTAVAVAAPLLLAGCGGNENVLHPATRAEHRISVLWWVMVGCAWVGFAVIGFMLLLGWWRRNRAGLPFGRGETAATGLVIGLGVAVPIVVLSLLFVWADIFVIRSTDAPAASSTSLTVRVIAHQWWWEVRYPGTDAVTANEIHIPVDTRVEVVGTTADVIHSLWVPELNRKIDLIPGRTNRMLWDADRVGTYLGRCSEFCGFQHANMVVRVIAQPRAQFRMWLANMAKPAASSGSRGERVFLSHACSGCHQIRGTPAHGLVGPDLTHLMSRETIAAGTLANTRDNLANWIIDPQRYKPGNHMPALDLTGPDFDALLAYLEGLK
;
A
#
# COMPACT_ATOMS: atom_id res chain seq x y z
N MET A 1 17.20 58.54 21.11
CA MET A 1 17.68 57.20 20.75
C MET A 1 16.48 56.31 20.48
N SER A 2 15.99 56.32 19.28
CA SER A 2 14.92 55.43 18.84
C SER A 2 15.51 54.46 17.79
N GLY A 3 16.13 53.40 18.31
CA GLY A 3 16.80 52.38 17.49
C GLY A 3 15.85 51.33 16.99
N ASP A 4 15.84 51.17 15.72
CA ASP A 4 15.69 50.03 14.81
C ASP A 4 15.09 48.72 15.35
N VAL A 5 13.83 48.75 15.78
CA VAL A 5 13.07 47.55 16.17
C VAL A 5 12.39 46.87 14.94
N SER A 6 12.26 47.57 13.80
CA SER A 6 11.56 47.06 12.60
C SER A 6 12.42 46.10 11.77
N GLY A 7 13.73 46.33 11.68
CA GLY A 7 14.65 45.49 10.92
C GLY A 7 14.92 44.09 11.54
N SER A 8 14.75 43.98 12.84
CA SER A 8 14.96 42.73 13.56
C SER A 8 13.79 41.73 13.40
N ARG A 9 12.54 42.23 13.30
CA ARG A 9 11.35 41.41 13.12
C ARG A 9 11.26 40.84 11.70
N SER A 10 11.60 41.62 10.68
CA SER A 10 11.58 41.15 9.29
C SER A 10 12.69 40.09 9.01
N ARG A 11 13.88 40.27 9.59
CA ARG A 11 14.96 39.28 9.50
C ARG A 11 14.61 37.96 10.18
N ARG A 12 13.99 37.99 11.35
CA ARG A 12 13.51 36.78 12.07
C ARG A 12 12.40 36.05 11.30
N ALA A 13 11.47 36.77 10.68
CA ALA A 13 10.42 36.18 9.86
C ALA A 13 11.00 35.52 8.60
N LEU A 14 11.94 36.15 7.91
CA LEU A 14 12.61 35.57 6.73
C LEU A 14 13.46 34.35 7.10
N THR A 15 14.14 34.38 8.26
CA THR A 15 14.90 33.22 8.74
C THR A 15 13.97 32.05 9.11
N ALA A 16 12.85 32.34 9.77
CA ALA A 16 11.85 31.30 10.10
C ALA A 16 11.25 30.65 8.84
N VAL A 17 10.93 31.42 7.80
CA VAL A 17 10.45 30.92 6.51
C VAL A 17 11.52 30.11 5.79
N ALA A 18 12.77 30.59 5.78
CA ALA A 18 13.89 29.90 5.14
C ALA A 18 14.26 28.56 5.81
N VAL A 19 14.02 28.43 7.12
CA VAL A 19 14.23 27.18 7.88
C VAL A 19 13.01 26.25 7.76
N ALA A 20 11.79 26.81 7.71
CA ALA A 20 10.56 25.98 7.60
C ALA A 20 10.35 25.41 6.19
N ALA A 21 10.76 26.12 5.13
CA ALA A 21 10.59 25.67 3.75
C ALA A 21 11.28 24.33 3.44
N PRO A 22 12.55 24.08 3.78
CA PRO A 22 13.18 22.77 3.55
C PRO A 22 12.62 21.64 4.43
N LEU A 23 12.11 21.96 5.63
CA LEU A 23 11.45 20.96 6.49
C LEU A 23 10.11 20.48 5.91
N LEU A 24 9.39 21.35 5.20
CA LEU A 24 8.15 21.00 4.51
C LEU A 24 8.40 20.18 3.24
N LEU A 25 9.58 20.26 2.65
CA LEU A 25 9.97 19.51 1.44
C LEU A 25 10.59 18.14 1.76
N ALA A 26 11.05 17.89 2.99
CA ALA A 26 11.71 16.65 3.39
C ALA A 26 10.75 15.47 3.66
N GLY A 27 9.44 15.69 3.66
CA GLY A 27 8.44 14.69 4.04
C GLY A 27 7.94 13.75 2.92
N CYS A 28 8.41 13.89 1.68
CA CYS A 28 7.81 13.22 0.52
C CYS A 28 8.59 12.00 0.00
N GLY A 29 9.55 11.46 0.75
CA GLY A 29 10.31 10.27 0.36
C GLY A 29 9.91 9.03 1.16
N GLY A 30 9.38 8.00 0.50
CA GLY A 30 9.05 6.71 1.14
C GLY A 30 8.68 5.67 0.09
N ASN A 31 8.74 4.39 0.49
CA ASN A 31 8.43 3.24 -0.38
C ASN A 31 6.90 3.01 -0.61
N GLU A 32 6.05 3.93 -0.20
CA GLU A 32 4.59 3.89 -0.41
C GLU A 32 4.14 5.20 -1.04
N ASN A 33 4.80 5.59 -2.13
CA ASN A 33 4.65 6.91 -2.73
C ASN A 33 3.81 6.85 -4.02
N VAL A 34 2.56 7.29 -3.96
CA VAL A 34 1.64 7.39 -5.12
C VAL A 34 2.15 8.33 -6.23
N LEU A 35 3.15 9.16 -5.96
CA LEU A 35 3.74 10.05 -6.95
C LEU A 35 4.96 9.44 -7.66
N HIS A 36 5.33 8.19 -7.32
CA HIS A 36 6.37 7.39 -7.99
C HIS A 36 5.75 6.18 -8.71
N PRO A 37 4.95 6.40 -9.75
CA PRO A 37 4.21 5.34 -10.41
C PRO A 37 5.13 4.29 -11.01
N ALA A 38 4.78 3.01 -10.82
CA ALA A 38 5.45 1.86 -11.42
C ALA A 38 4.52 1.08 -12.37
N THR A 39 3.37 1.66 -12.71
CA THR A 39 2.41 1.13 -13.69
C THR A 39 1.81 2.24 -14.53
N ARG A 40 1.24 1.88 -15.68
CA ARG A 40 0.53 2.86 -16.53
C ARG A 40 -0.71 3.43 -15.84
N ALA A 41 -1.40 2.62 -15.05
CA ALA A 41 -2.59 3.05 -14.30
C ALA A 41 -2.21 4.12 -13.27
N GLU A 42 -1.16 3.85 -12.48
CA GLU A 42 -0.70 4.78 -11.44
C GLU A 42 -0.12 6.07 -12.05
N HIS A 43 0.57 5.97 -13.19
CA HIS A 43 1.03 7.17 -13.91
C HIS A 43 -0.14 8.11 -14.27
N ARG A 44 -1.29 7.59 -14.68
CA ARG A 44 -2.47 8.41 -14.99
C ARG A 44 -3.08 9.05 -13.73
N ILE A 45 -3.07 8.33 -12.61
CA ILE A 45 -3.49 8.87 -11.31
C ILE A 45 -2.54 10.01 -10.89
N SER A 46 -1.24 9.83 -11.00
CA SER A 46 -0.23 10.84 -10.68
C SER A 46 -0.37 12.09 -11.56
N VAL A 47 -0.58 11.93 -12.86
CA VAL A 47 -0.82 13.07 -13.79
C VAL A 47 -2.09 13.84 -13.39
N LEU A 48 -3.19 13.16 -13.10
CA LEU A 48 -4.42 13.80 -12.64
C LEU A 48 -4.17 14.59 -11.34
N TRP A 49 -3.44 14.01 -10.39
CA TRP A 49 -3.06 14.69 -9.15
C TRP A 49 -2.34 16.01 -9.41
N TRP A 50 -1.30 16.01 -10.25
CA TRP A 50 -0.55 17.23 -10.55
C TRP A 50 -1.38 18.29 -11.28
N VAL A 51 -2.28 17.88 -12.18
CA VAL A 51 -3.22 18.80 -12.82
C VAL A 51 -4.17 19.41 -11.80
N MET A 52 -4.74 18.61 -10.89
CA MET A 52 -5.61 19.12 -9.82
C MET A 52 -4.87 20.09 -8.89
N VAL A 53 -3.63 19.78 -8.51
CA VAL A 53 -2.77 20.65 -7.69
C VAL A 53 -2.50 21.96 -8.45
N GLY A 54 -2.18 21.89 -9.75
CA GLY A 54 -2.00 23.08 -10.60
C GLY A 54 -3.25 23.97 -10.66
N CYS A 55 -4.41 23.38 -10.89
CA CYS A 55 -5.69 24.10 -10.89
C CYS A 55 -5.98 24.75 -9.53
N ALA A 56 -5.72 24.02 -8.43
CA ALA A 56 -5.89 24.55 -7.08
C ALA A 56 -4.97 25.74 -6.79
N TRP A 57 -3.69 25.66 -7.17
CA TRP A 57 -2.74 26.76 -7.02
C TRP A 57 -3.12 27.99 -7.83
N VAL A 58 -3.59 27.83 -9.09
CA VAL A 58 -4.09 28.93 -9.90
C VAL A 58 -5.30 29.59 -9.24
N GLY A 59 -6.28 28.79 -8.79
CA GLY A 59 -7.44 29.30 -8.07
C GLY A 59 -7.04 30.05 -6.79
N PHE A 60 -6.15 29.49 -5.99
CA PHE A 60 -5.63 30.11 -4.78
C PHE A 60 -4.91 31.44 -5.07
N ALA A 61 -4.06 31.48 -6.11
CA ALA A 61 -3.37 32.67 -6.52
C ALA A 61 -4.34 33.79 -6.99
N VAL A 62 -5.38 33.43 -7.76
CA VAL A 62 -6.39 34.38 -8.21
C VAL A 62 -7.17 34.96 -7.03
N ILE A 63 -7.63 34.11 -6.11
CA ILE A 63 -8.35 34.57 -4.91
C ILE A 63 -7.44 35.43 -4.03
N GLY A 64 -6.21 34.99 -3.77
CA GLY A 64 -5.23 35.74 -3.00
C GLY A 64 -4.93 37.11 -3.62
N PHE A 65 -4.76 37.16 -4.94
CA PHE A 65 -4.55 38.40 -5.67
C PHE A 65 -5.76 39.34 -5.55
N MET A 66 -6.98 38.82 -5.72
CA MET A 66 -8.22 39.62 -5.59
C MET A 66 -8.36 40.16 -4.17
N LEU A 67 -8.07 39.38 -3.12
CA LEU A 67 -8.11 39.81 -1.73
C LEU A 67 -7.08 40.90 -1.45
N LEU A 68 -5.83 40.73 -1.90
CA LEU A 68 -4.77 41.72 -1.77
C LEU A 68 -5.10 42.99 -2.50
N LEU A 69 -5.63 42.87 -3.71
CA LEU A 69 -6.08 44.04 -4.50
C LEU A 69 -7.22 44.77 -3.83
N GLY A 70 -8.23 44.06 -3.30
CA GLY A 70 -9.33 44.61 -2.51
C GLY A 70 -8.84 45.33 -1.25
N TRP A 71 -7.91 44.66 -0.51
CA TRP A 71 -7.31 45.26 0.70
C TRP A 71 -6.49 46.51 0.39
N TRP A 72 -5.67 46.51 -0.66
CA TRP A 72 -4.87 47.65 -1.09
C TRP A 72 -5.70 48.82 -1.58
N ARG A 73 -6.85 48.51 -2.22
CA ARG A 73 -7.76 49.51 -2.84
C ARG A 73 -8.88 49.97 -1.92
N ARG A 74 -9.09 49.36 -0.75
CA ARG A 74 -10.19 49.64 0.15
C ARG A 74 -10.42 51.13 0.49
N ASN A 75 -9.32 51.93 0.53
CA ASN A 75 -9.34 53.34 0.88
C ASN A 75 -9.21 54.27 -0.36
N ARG A 76 -9.25 53.76 -1.57
CA ARG A 76 -9.09 54.55 -2.80
C ARG A 76 -10.44 54.68 -3.51
N ALA A 77 -11.05 55.87 -3.41
CA ALA A 77 -12.25 56.24 -4.19
C ALA A 77 -11.82 56.41 -5.66
N GLY A 78 -12.38 55.63 -6.57
CA GLY A 78 -12.23 55.96 -8.00
C GLY A 78 -11.91 54.84 -8.97
N LEU A 79 -12.10 53.57 -8.63
CA LEU A 79 -11.82 52.49 -9.59
C LEU A 79 -13.07 52.02 -10.36
N PRO A 80 -12.93 51.74 -11.68
CA PRO A 80 -14.07 51.45 -12.56
C PRO A 80 -14.73 50.09 -12.32
N PHE A 81 -14.08 49.18 -11.54
CA PHE A 81 -14.65 47.87 -11.24
C PHE A 81 -15.43 47.92 -9.92
N GLY A 82 -16.73 47.60 -9.96
CA GLY A 82 -17.51 47.33 -8.78
C GLY A 82 -18.41 48.47 -8.29
N ARG A 83 -18.75 49.47 -9.13
CA ARG A 83 -19.69 50.53 -8.75
C ARG A 83 -21.16 50.13 -8.84
N GLY A 84 -21.50 48.93 -9.31
CA GLY A 84 -22.86 48.41 -9.36
C GLY A 84 -22.96 47.07 -8.65
N GLU A 85 -23.97 46.92 -7.82
CA GLU A 85 -24.30 45.65 -7.14
C GLU A 85 -24.41 44.48 -8.14
N THR A 86 -24.96 44.76 -9.33
CA THR A 86 -25.09 43.80 -10.44
C THR A 86 -23.76 43.32 -10.98
N ALA A 87 -22.76 44.22 -11.14
CA ALA A 87 -21.44 43.87 -11.63
C ALA A 87 -20.66 43.01 -10.59
N ALA A 88 -20.76 43.36 -9.31
CA ALA A 88 -20.16 42.59 -8.22
C ALA A 88 -20.80 41.20 -8.12
N THR A 89 -22.13 41.12 -8.19
CA THR A 89 -22.84 39.83 -8.19
C THR A 89 -22.48 38.98 -9.41
N GLY A 90 -22.40 39.59 -10.61
CA GLY A 90 -21.95 38.87 -11.81
C GLY A 90 -20.54 38.32 -11.71
N LEU A 91 -19.61 39.05 -11.08
CA LEU A 91 -18.22 38.57 -10.83
C LEU A 91 -18.21 37.40 -9.85
N VAL A 92 -18.95 37.49 -8.75
CA VAL A 92 -19.07 36.43 -7.74
C VAL A 92 -19.68 35.16 -8.35
N ILE A 93 -20.78 35.29 -9.11
CA ILE A 93 -21.41 34.14 -9.77
C ILE A 93 -20.46 33.54 -10.84
N GLY A 94 -19.84 34.39 -11.67
CA GLY A 94 -18.93 33.93 -12.72
C GLY A 94 -17.69 33.21 -12.18
N LEU A 95 -16.93 33.88 -11.33
CA LEU A 95 -15.67 33.32 -10.80
C LEU A 95 -15.89 32.38 -9.62
N GLY A 96 -16.90 32.58 -8.79
CA GLY A 96 -17.14 31.79 -7.59
C GLY A 96 -18.04 30.57 -7.81
N VAL A 97 -18.84 30.55 -8.88
CA VAL A 97 -19.78 29.45 -9.16
C VAL A 97 -19.53 28.83 -10.53
N ALA A 98 -19.62 29.64 -11.62
CA ALA A 98 -19.57 29.09 -12.96
C ALA A 98 -18.17 28.49 -13.30
N VAL A 99 -17.08 29.20 -13.00
CA VAL A 99 -15.71 28.71 -13.28
C VAL A 99 -15.41 27.44 -12.50
N PRO A 100 -15.63 27.35 -11.16
CA PRO A 100 -15.45 26.09 -10.44
C PRO A 100 -16.29 24.93 -10.99
N ILE A 101 -17.56 25.15 -11.33
CA ILE A 101 -18.40 24.10 -11.92
C ILE A 101 -17.79 23.59 -13.23
N VAL A 102 -17.37 24.47 -14.13
CA VAL A 102 -16.76 24.08 -15.40
C VAL A 102 -15.45 23.30 -15.17
N VAL A 103 -14.56 23.83 -14.32
CA VAL A 103 -13.27 23.17 -14.03
C VAL A 103 -13.48 21.79 -13.41
N LEU A 104 -14.35 21.68 -12.40
CA LEU A 104 -14.63 20.40 -11.75
C LEU A 104 -15.32 19.41 -12.69
N SER A 105 -16.22 19.87 -13.56
CA SER A 105 -16.86 19.02 -14.57
C SER A 105 -15.84 18.48 -15.58
N LEU A 106 -14.92 19.32 -16.05
CA LEU A 106 -13.85 18.88 -16.95
C LEU A 106 -12.91 17.88 -16.29
N LEU A 107 -12.51 18.13 -15.03
CA LEU A 107 -11.69 17.21 -14.25
C LEU A 107 -12.40 15.88 -14.00
N PHE A 108 -13.72 15.92 -13.72
CA PHE A 108 -14.53 14.72 -13.53
C PHE A 108 -14.59 13.87 -14.81
N VAL A 109 -14.90 14.49 -15.94
CA VAL A 109 -14.94 13.79 -17.24
C VAL A 109 -13.58 13.21 -17.60
N TRP A 110 -12.50 13.97 -17.37
CA TRP A 110 -11.14 13.44 -17.56
C TRP A 110 -10.86 12.26 -16.64
N ALA A 111 -11.17 12.38 -15.33
CA ALA A 111 -10.97 11.32 -14.37
C ALA A 111 -11.73 10.04 -14.79
N ASP A 112 -13.00 10.16 -15.20
CA ASP A 112 -13.80 9.01 -15.66
C ASP A 112 -13.16 8.32 -16.89
N ILE A 113 -12.85 9.09 -17.93
CA ILE A 113 -12.40 8.55 -19.22
C ILE A 113 -10.98 7.95 -19.13
N PHE A 114 -10.04 8.65 -18.48
CA PHE A 114 -8.62 8.31 -18.55
C PHE A 114 -8.09 7.61 -17.31
N VAL A 115 -8.69 7.81 -16.12
CA VAL A 115 -8.21 7.20 -14.88
C VAL A 115 -9.08 6.02 -14.50
N ILE A 116 -10.36 6.21 -14.22
CA ILE A 116 -11.25 5.16 -13.69
C ILE A 116 -11.27 3.96 -14.63
N ARG A 117 -11.52 4.17 -15.93
CA ARG A 117 -11.55 3.09 -16.91
C ARG A 117 -10.20 2.36 -17.08
N SER A 118 -9.09 3.03 -16.79
CA SER A 118 -7.76 2.42 -16.87
C SER A 118 -7.41 1.58 -15.64
N THR A 119 -8.08 1.83 -14.52
CA THR A 119 -7.89 1.12 -13.25
C THR A 119 -8.92 0.01 -13.04
N ASP A 120 -9.90 -0.13 -13.93
CA ASP A 120 -10.94 -1.15 -13.87
C ASP A 120 -10.39 -2.57 -13.98
N ALA A 121 -11.21 -3.52 -13.57
CA ALA A 121 -10.90 -4.92 -13.69
C ALA A 121 -10.63 -5.29 -15.17
N PRO A 122 -9.52 -6.00 -15.45
CA PRO A 122 -9.17 -6.35 -16.81
C PRO A 122 -10.18 -7.35 -17.40
N ALA A 123 -10.36 -7.34 -18.72
CA ALA A 123 -11.03 -8.43 -19.39
C ALA A 123 -10.24 -9.73 -19.19
N ALA A 124 -10.92 -10.84 -18.90
CA ALA A 124 -10.28 -12.12 -18.57
C ALA A 124 -9.28 -12.60 -19.65
N SER A 125 -9.52 -12.27 -20.92
CA SER A 125 -8.64 -12.62 -22.05
C SER A 125 -7.41 -11.69 -22.18
N SER A 126 -7.30 -10.64 -21.39
CA SER A 126 -6.26 -9.61 -21.54
C SER A 126 -5.08 -9.78 -20.57
N THR A 127 -5.12 -10.78 -19.71
CA THR A 127 -4.09 -11.06 -18.69
C THR A 127 -3.47 -12.42 -18.92
N SER A 128 -2.18 -12.53 -18.64
CA SER A 128 -1.40 -13.76 -18.81
C SER A 128 -1.08 -14.45 -17.47
N LEU A 129 -1.38 -13.80 -16.36
CA LEU A 129 -1.18 -14.33 -15.01
C LEU A 129 -2.33 -13.85 -14.13
N THR A 130 -2.85 -14.76 -13.31
CA THR A 130 -3.78 -14.44 -12.22
C THR A 130 -3.10 -14.71 -10.88
N VAL A 131 -3.21 -13.76 -9.97
CA VAL A 131 -2.80 -13.90 -8.57
C VAL A 131 -4.04 -13.76 -7.70
N ARG A 132 -4.32 -14.76 -6.89
CA ARG A 132 -5.42 -14.73 -5.93
C ARG A 132 -4.91 -14.33 -4.55
N VAL A 133 -5.50 -13.29 -3.98
CA VAL A 133 -5.18 -12.79 -2.64
C VAL A 133 -6.40 -12.99 -1.75
N ILE A 134 -6.20 -13.68 -0.64
CA ILE A 134 -7.23 -13.92 0.38
C ILE A 134 -6.73 -13.25 1.66
N ALA A 135 -7.48 -12.25 2.14
CA ALA A 135 -7.15 -11.57 3.38
C ALA A 135 -7.65 -12.36 4.59
N HIS A 136 -6.85 -12.36 5.64
CA HIS A 136 -7.17 -12.89 6.97
C HIS A 136 -6.79 -11.85 8.03
N GLN A 137 -7.32 -11.95 9.23
CA GLN A 137 -6.87 -11.17 10.38
C GLN A 137 -5.60 -11.79 10.99
N TRP A 138 -4.36 -11.29 10.79
CA TRP A 138 -3.97 -10.10 10.02
C TRP A 138 -2.77 -10.48 9.15
N TRP A 139 -3.04 -11.13 8.02
CA TRP A 139 -2.05 -11.58 7.05
C TRP A 139 -2.71 -11.79 5.68
N TRP A 140 -1.90 -11.91 4.62
CA TRP A 140 -2.34 -12.09 3.23
C TRP A 140 -1.95 -13.48 2.75
N GLU A 141 -2.91 -14.29 2.39
CA GLU A 141 -2.68 -15.53 1.66
C GLU A 141 -2.61 -15.24 0.17
N VAL A 142 -1.61 -15.80 -0.50
CA VAL A 142 -1.36 -15.58 -1.93
C VAL A 142 -1.28 -16.91 -2.65
N ARG A 143 -2.11 -17.08 -3.67
CA ARG A 143 -2.17 -18.29 -4.50
C ARG A 143 -2.00 -17.94 -5.97
N TYR A 144 -1.40 -18.84 -6.73
CA TYR A 144 -1.21 -18.75 -8.17
C TYR A 144 -2.06 -19.83 -8.86
N PRO A 145 -3.30 -19.51 -9.31
CA PRO A 145 -4.22 -20.48 -9.92
C PRO A 145 -3.59 -21.22 -11.10
N GLY A 146 -3.86 -22.52 -11.18
CA GLY A 146 -3.22 -23.39 -12.17
C GLY A 146 -1.87 -23.95 -11.75
N THR A 147 -1.41 -23.62 -10.52
CA THR A 147 -0.21 -24.18 -9.88
C THR A 147 -0.50 -24.49 -8.42
N ASP A 148 0.38 -25.25 -7.78
CA ASP A 148 0.34 -25.48 -6.31
C ASP A 148 1.10 -24.41 -5.51
N ALA A 149 1.55 -23.33 -6.14
CA ALA A 149 2.30 -22.28 -5.47
C ALA A 149 1.42 -21.46 -4.53
N VAL A 150 1.81 -21.46 -3.25
CA VAL A 150 1.14 -20.70 -2.18
C VAL A 150 2.23 -19.99 -1.38
N THR A 151 2.00 -18.72 -1.04
CA THR A 151 2.86 -17.95 -0.14
C THR A 151 2.01 -17.06 0.76
N ALA A 152 2.65 -16.26 1.60
CA ALA A 152 1.96 -15.32 2.47
C ALA A 152 2.72 -13.99 2.57
N ASN A 153 1.95 -12.88 2.52
CA ASN A 153 2.40 -11.50 2.68
C ASN A 153 3.37 -10.99 1.61
N GLU A 154 3.79 -11.85 0.68
CA GLU A 154 4.64 -11.52 -0.46
C GLU A 154 3.96 -11.99 -1.75
N ILE A 155 3.85 -11.09 -2.73
CA ILE A 155 3.25 -11.34 -4.03
C ILE A 155 4.35 -11.16 -5.07
N HIS A 156 4.72 -12.21 -5.78
CA HIS A 156 5.69 -12.13 -6.86
C HIS A 156 4.98 -11.97 -8.20
N ILE A 157 5.44 -11.04 -9.01
CA ILE A 157 4.93 -10.80 -10.36
C ILE A 157 6.07 -10.60 -11.36
N PRO A 158 5.90 -11.00 -12.61
CA PRO A 158 6.86 -10.65 -13.65
C PRO A 158 6.65 -9.21 -14.14
N VAL A 159 7.74 -8.46 -14.38
CA VAL A 159 7.68 -7.14 -15.00
C VAL A 159 7.14 -7.23 -16.44
N ASP A 160 6.63 -6.13 -16.97
CA ASP A 160 6.06 -5.98 -18.31
C ASP A 160 4.99 -7.05 -18.62
N THR A 161 4.22 -7.41 -17.61
CA THR A 161 3.21 -8.46 -17.72
C THR A 161 1.91 -7.98 -17.09
N ARG A 162 0.80 -8.15 -17.81
CA ARG A 162 -0.54 -7.83 -17.29
C ARG A 162 -0.98 -8.93 -16.33
N VAL A 163 -1.00 -8.61 -15.05
CA VAL A 163 -1.35 -9.51 -13.95
C VAL A 163 -2.73 -9.15 -13.42
N GLU A 164 -3.64 -10.11 -13.45
CA GLU A 164 -4.92 -9.98 -12.78
C GLU A 164 -4.76 -10.31 -11.30
N VAL A 165 -5.11 -9.37 -10.43
CA VAL A 165 -5.20 -9.60 -8.99
C VAL A 165 -6.65 -9.82 -8.62
N VAL A 166 -6.95 -10.99 -8.09
CA VAL A 166 -8.29 -11.43 -7.67
C VAL A 166 -8.31 -11.49 -6.16
N GLY A 167 -9.05 -10.60 -5.52
CA GLY A 167 -9.06 -10.44 -4.08
C GLY A 167 -10.38 -10.81 -3.41
N THR A 168 -10.30 -11.49 -2.28
CA THR A 168 -11.41 -11.80 -1.37
C THR A 168 -10.89 -11.85 0.07
N THR A 169 -11.77 -12.11 1.03
CA THR A 169 -11.39 -12.29 2.44
C THR A 169 -12.04 -13.52 3.03
N ALA A 170 -11.42 -14.10 4.05
CA ALA A 170 -11.93 -15.23 4.82
C ALA A 170 -12.71 -14.80 6.07
N ASP A 171 -12.60 -13.54 6.49
CA ASP A 171 -13.16 -13.06 7.76
C ASP A 171 -13.85 -11.69 7.62
N VAL A 172 -13.21 -10.59 7.99
CA VAL A 172 -13.76 -9.23 7.95
C VAL A 172 -13.41 -8.51 6.64
N ILE A 173 -13.91 -7.31 6.45
CA ILE A 173 -13.51 -6.47 5.31
C ILE A 173 -12.05 -6.02 5.50
N HIS A 174 -11.27 -6.15 4.44
CA HIS A 174 -9.93 -5.59 4.29
C HIS A 174 -9.87 -4.77 3.01
N SER A 175 -8.78 -4.05 2.77
CA SER A 175 -8.52 -3.41 1.48
C SER A 175 -7.06 -3.57 1.09
N LEU A 176 -6.80 -4.14 -0.08
CA LEU A 176 -5.46 -4.31 -0.61
C LEU A 176 -5.05 -3.05 -1.36
N TRP A 177 -3.98 -2.41 -0.92
CA TRP A 177 -3.43 -1.23 -1.56
C TRP A 177 -1.91 -1.26 -1.64
N VAL A 178 -1.40 -1.17 -2.85
CA VAL A 178 0.02 -0.99 -3.16
C VAL A 178 0.12 0.31 -3.95
N PRO A 179 0.45 1.44 -3.30
CA PRO A 179 0.31 2.79 -3.86
C PRO A 179 1.00 3.01 -5.20
N GLU A 180 2.15 2.38 -5.43
CA GLU A 180 2.92 2.52 -6.67
C GLU A 180 2.40 1.67 -7.84
N LEU A 181 1.46 0.73 -7.58
CA LEU A 181 0.98 -0.20 -8.61
C LEU A 181 -0.42 0.10 -9.11
N ASN A 182 -1.37 0.43 -8.23
CA ASN A 182 -2.74 0.77 -8.62
C ASN A 182 -3.54 1.30 -7.42
N ARG A 183 -4.82 1.68 -7.69
CA ARG A 183 -5.80 2.00 -6.67
C ARG A 183 -5.98 0.86 -5.68
N LYS A 184 -6.52 1.14 -4.49
CA LYS A 184 -6.94 0.11 -3.55
C LYS A 184 -8.18 -0.64 -4.03
N ILE A 185 -8.31 -1.92 -3.61
CA ILE A 185 -9.55 -2.69 -3.76
C ILE A 185 -9.97 -3.29 -2.42
N ASP A 186 -11.26 -3.20 -2.14
CA ASP A 186 -11.83 -3.78 -0.94
C ASP A 186 -12.03 -5.30 -1.12
N LEU A 187 -11.68 -6.03 -0.06
CA LEU A 187 -11.81 -7.47 0.04
C LEU A 187 -12.96 -7.75 1.00
N ILE A 188 -14.12 -8.08 0.42
CA ILE A 188 -15.39 -8.16 1.14
C ILE A 188 -15.81 -9.63 1.29
N PRO A 189 -16.27 -10.08 2.46
CA PRO A 189 -16.76 -11.44 2.66
C PRO A 189 -17.84 -11.81 1.63
N GLY A 190 -17.68 -12.97 1.01
CA GLY A 190 -18.61 -13.48 -0.02
C GLY A 190 -18.54 -12.77 -1.36
N ARG A 191 -17.64 -11.82 -1.56
CA ARG A 191 -17.41 -11.13 -2.85
C ARG A 191 -15.99 -11.34 -3.34
N THR A 192 -15.84 -11.23 -4.65
CA THR A 192 -14.53 -11.25 -5.32
C THR A 192 -14.37 -9.98 -6.12
N ASN A 193 -13.36 -9.19 -5.79
CA ASN A 193 -12.99 -7.99 -6.51
C ASN A 193 -11.72 -8.23 -7.33
N ARG A 194 -11.55 -7.47 -8.41
CA ARG A 194 -10.47 -7.67 -9.37
C ARG A 194 -9.82 -6.34 -9.71
N MET A 195 -8.50 -6.35 -9.94
CA MET A 195 -7.73 -5.22 -10.47
C MET A 195 -6.59 -5.72 -11.34
N LEU A 196 -6.01 -4.80 -12.10
CA LEU A 196 -4.85 -5.05 -12.97
C LEU A 196 -3.59 -4.48 -12.32
N TRP A 197 -2.50 -5.26 -12.33
CA TRP A 197 -1.14 -4.78 -12.14
C TRP A 197 -0.31 -5.04 -13.40
N ASP A 198 0.54 -4.09 -13.76
CA ASP A 198 1.44 -4.18 -14.92
C ASP A 198 2.75 -3.44 -14.62
N ALA A 199 3.47 -3.90 -13.57
CA ALA A 199 4.72 -3.28 -13.14
C ALA A 199 5.73 -3.19 -14.29
N ASP A 200 6.28 -1.99 -14.53
CA ASP A 200 7.23 -1.70 -15.61
C ASP A 200 8.69 -1.76 -15.17
N ARG A 201 8.94 -1.87 -13.85
CA ARG A 201 10.27 -1.89 -13.25
C ARG A 201 10.43 -3.01 -12.24
N VAL A 202 11.61 -3.62 -12.23
CA VAL A 202 12.03 -4.54 -11.17
C VAL A 202 12.14 -3.78 -9.85
N GLY A 203 11.59 -4.35 -8.78
CA GLY A 203 11.62 -3.73 -7.47
C GLY A 203 10.68 -4.40 -6.48
N THR A 204 10.75 -3.95 -5.24
CA THR A 204 9.83 -4.34 -4.17
C THR A 204 8.94 -3.15 -3.84
N TYR A 205 7.64 -3.33 -4.02
CA TYR A 205 6.61 -2.35 -3.78
C TYR A 205 5.88 -2.70 -2.49
N LEU A 206 5.82 -1.75 -1.55
CA LEU A 206 5.13 -1.95 -0.29
C LEU A 206 3.65 -1.59 -0.40
N GLY A 207 2.84 -2.36 0.29
CA GLY A 207 1.42 -2.09 0.44
C GLY A 207 0.92 -2.43 1.83
N ARG A 208 -0.30 -2.00 2.12
CA ARG A 208 -0.94 -2.18 3.42
C ARG A 208 -2.40 -2.52 3.29
N CYS A 209 -2.96 -3.01 4.36
CA CYS A 209 -4.41 -3.01 4.54
C CYS A 209 -4.88 -1.55 4.68
N SER A 210 -5.85 -1.14 3.86
CA SER A 210 -6.38 0.22 3.80
C SER A 210 -7.85 0.31 4.19
N GLU A 211 -8.37 -0.73 4.89
CA GLU A 211 -9.68 -0.74 5.52
C GLU A 211 -9.54 -1.31 6.93
N PHE A 212 -10.12 -0.63 7.93
CA PHE A 212 -9.95 -1.03 9.33
C PHE A 212 -10.46 -2.46 9.57
N CYS A 213 -9.55 -3.35 9.94
CA CYS A 213 -9.80 -4.79 10.11
C CYS A 213 -9.53 -5.30 11.53
N GLY A 214 -9.34 -4.42 12.50
CA GLY A 214 -9.12 -4.76 13.91
C GLY A 214 -7.72 -4.40 14.43
N PHE A 215 -7.32 -5.04 15.54
CA PHE A 215 -6.15 -4.62 16.35
C PHE A 215 -4.83 -4.50 15.58
N GLN A 216 -4.58 -5.38 14.61
CA GLN A 216 -3.32 -5.40 13.86
C GLN A 216 -3.47 -4.82 12.44
N HIS A 217 -4.48 -3.99 12.22
CA HIS A 217 -4.69 -3.30 10.95
C HIS A 217 -3.43 -2.58 10.44
N ALA A 218 -2.77 -1.82 11.29
CA ALA A 218 -1.55 -1.08 10.93
C ALA A 218 -0.33 -1.98 10.62
N ASN A 219 -0.34 -3.22 11.15
CA ASN A 219 0.73 -4.21 11.00
C ASN A 219 0.35 -5.33 10.02
N MET A 220 -0.50 -5.04 9.05
CA MET A 220 -0.89 -5.94 7.98
C MET A 220 -0.31 -5.44 6.65
N VAL A 221 1.00 -5.66 6.50
CA VAL A 221 1.80 -5.24 5.35
C VAL A 221 1.78 -6.33 4.27
N VAL A 222 1.84 -5.92 3.02
CA VAL A 222 2.08 -6.77 1.86
C VAL A 222 3.29 -6.25 1.08
N ARG A 223 4.07 -7.15 0.50
CA ARG A 223 5.21 -6.82 -0.39
C ARG A 223 4.91 -7.37 -1.77
N VAL A 224 5.03 -6.55 -2.79
CA VAL A 224 4.94 -7.00 -4.18
C VAL A 224 6.34 -6.95 -4.79
N ILE A 225 6.83 -8.11 -5.20
CA ILE A 225 8.18 -8.29 -5.76
C ILE A 225 8.03 -8.46 -7.26
N ALA A 226 8.28 -7.36 -8.00
CA ALA A 226 8.33 -7.38 -9.45
C ALA A 226 9.73 -7.79 -9.91
N GLN A 227 9.81 -8.84 -10.73
CA GLN A 227 11.08 -9.45 -11.11
C GLN A 227 11.09 -9.84 -12.60
N PRO A 228 12.27 -10.05 -13.20
CA PRO A 228 12.37 -10.53 -14.58
C PRO A 228 11.57 -11.82 -14.79
N ARG A 229 10.92 -11.96 -15.94
CA ARG A 229 10.04 -13.13 -16.25
C ARG A 229 10.72 -14.48 -16.04
N ALA A 230 12.02 -14.58 -16.31
CA ALA A 230 12.76 -15.83 -16.09
C ALA A 230 12.89 -16.16 -14.61
N GLN A 231 13.21 -15.17 -13.78
CA GLN A 231 13.30 -15.33 -12.32
C GLN A 231 11.95 -15.67 -11.71
N PHE A 232 10.88 -14.99 -12.16
CA PHE A 232 9.53 -15.31 -11.73
C PHE A 232 9.13 -16.75 -12.03
N ARG A 233 9.42 -17.26 -13.25
CA ARG A 233 9.12 -18.65 -13.61
C ARG A 233 9.89 -19.66 -12.73
N MET A 234 11.15 -19.39 -12.44
CA MET A 234 11.96 -20.25 -11.54
C MET A 234 11.40 -20.21 -10.11
N TRP A 235 11.08 -19.03 -9.61
CA TRP A 235 10.46 -18.85 -8.31
C TRP A 235 9.12 -19.60 -8.22
N LEU A 236 8.23 -19.40 -9.19
CA LEU A 236 6.91 -20.04 -9.22
C LEU A 236 7.01 -21.57 -9.26
N ALA A 237 7.93 -22.10 -10.06
CA ALA A 237 8.18 -23.54 -10.15
C ALA A 237 8.74 -24.10 -8.84
N ASN A 238 9.54 -23.32 -8.11
CA ASN A 238 10.04 -23.73 -6.79
C ASN A 238 8.92 -23.71 -5.74
N MET A 239 8.12 -22.63 -5.71
CA MET A 239 7.00 -22.47 -4.77
C MET A 239 5.89 -23.53 -4.96
N ALA A 240 5.79 -24.12 -6.14
CA ALA A 240 4.85 -25.21 -6.41
C ALA A 240 5.28 -26.56 -5.80
N LYS A 241 6.55 -26.74 -5.47
CA LYS A 241 7.05 -28.00 -4.89
C LYS A 241 6.56 -28.18 -3.46
N PRO A 242 6.26 -29.41 -3.04
CA PRO A 242 6.08 -29.72 -1.62
C PRO A 242 7.43 -29.68 -0.88
N ALA A 243 7.39 -29.47 0.43
CA ALA A 243 8.54 -29.74 1.28
C ALA A 243 8.85 -31.23 1.32
N ALA A 244 10.14 -31.57 1.40
CA ALA A 244 10.53 -32.95 1.67
C ALA A 244 10.27 -33.25 3.16
N SER A 245 9.49 -34.29 3.45
CA SER A 245 9.39 -34.80 4.82
C SER A 245 10.75 -35.34 5.24
N SER A 246 11.28 -34.83 6.33
CA SER A 246 12.63 -35.17 6.82
C SER A 246 12.63 -36.28 7.88
N GLY A 247 11.46 -36.53 8.47
CA GLY A 247 11.35 -37.40 9.67
C GLY A 247 12.17 -36.90 10.87
N SER A 248 12.63 -35.64 10.80
CA SER A 248 13.50 -35.04 11.81
C SER A 248 12.79 -34.87 13.16
N ARG A 249 13.56 -34.65 14.22
CA ARG A 249 12.97 -34.29 15.53
C ARG A 249 12.11 -33.03 15.42
N GLY A 250 12.59 -32.02 14.71
CA GLY A 250 11.86 -30.75 14.54
C GLY A 250 10.54 -30.92 13.79
N GLU A 251 10.48 -31.76 12.76
CA GLU A 251 9.22 -32.09 12.08
C GLU A 251 8.24 -32.79 13.04
N ARG A 252 8.71 -33.75 13.82
CA ARG A 252 7.86 -34.41 14.82
C ARG A 252 7.34 -33.44 15.88
N VAL A 253 8.19 -32.52 16.36
CA VAL A 253 7.77 -31.44 17.29
C VAL A 253 6.71 -30.57 16.63
N PHE A 254 6.87 -30.14 15.38
CA PHE A 254 5.88 -29.36 14.64
C PHE A 254 4.53 -30.09 14.54
N LEU A 255 4.54 -31.38 14.23
CA LEU A 255 3.34 -32.18 14.03
C LEU A 255 2.64 -32.54 15.34
N SER A 256 3.36 -32.68 16.45
CA SER A 256 2.82 -33.06 17.76
C SER A 256 2.32 -31.86 18.60
N HIS A 257 2.69 -30.64 18.21
CA HIS A 257 2.22 -29.42 18.87
C HIS A 257 1.12 -28.72 18.06
N ALA A 258 0.56 -27.63 18.60
CA ALA A 258 -0.51 -26.87 17.96
C ALA A 258 -0.17 -26.28 16.59
N CYS A 259 1.10 -26.30 16.18
CA CYS A 259 1.58 -25.72 14.91
C CYS A 259 0.83 -26.28 13.69
N SER A 260 0.76 -27.61 13.58
CA SER A 260 0.14 -28.32 12.45
C SER A 260 -1.38 -28.15 12.36
N GLY A 261 -2.03 -27.76 13.45
CA GLY A 261 -3.48 -27.44 13.47
C GLY A 261 -3.81 -26.12 12.80
N CYS A 262 -2.87 -25.18 12.79
CA CYS A 262 -3.04 -23.85 12.20
C CYS A 262 -2.28 -23.67 10.90
N HIS A 263 -1.09 -24.25 10.74
CA HIS A 263 -0.20 -24.09 9.60
C HIS A 263 -0.12 -25.33 8.73
N GLN A 264 -0.14 -25.10 7.43
CA GLN A 264 0.16 -26.12 6.42
C GLN A 264 1.67 -26.16 6.12
N ILE A 265 2.21 -27.37 5.94
CA ILE A 265 3.47 -27.65 5.26
C ILE A 265 3.17 -28.74 4.23
N ARG A 266 3.08 -28.39 2.96
CA ARG A 266 2.75 -29.34 1.87
C ARG A 266 3.82 -30.41 1.76
N GLY A 267 3.41 -31.66 1.57
CA GLY A 267 4.31 -32.83 1.58
C GLY A 267 4.44 -33.47 2.96
N THR A 268 3.81 -32.92 4.01
CA THR A 268 3.73 -33.46 5.35
C THR A 268 2.28 -33.63 5.80
N PRO A 269 1.99 -34.28 6.92
CA PRO A 269 0.64 -34.35 7.50
C PRO A 269 0.09 -33.03 8.04
N ALA A 270 0.81 -31.93 8.02
CA ALA A 270 0.37 -30.63 8.49
C ALA A 270 -0.54 -29.95 7.45
N HIS A 271 -1.83 -29.84 7.72
CA HIS A 271 -2.85 -29.33 6.80
C HIS A 271 -3.65 -28.14 7.35
N GLY A 272 -3.18 -27.47 8.40
CA GLY A 272 -3.86 -26.31 9.00
C GLY A 272 -3.92 -25.12 8.02
N LEU A 273 -5.08 -24.44 7.99
CA LEU A 273 -5.34 -23.31 7.09
C LEU A 273 -5.69 -22.01 7.84
N VAL A 274 -5.54 -21.98 9.16
CA VAL A 274 -5.80 -20.78 9.99
C VAL A 274 -4.66 -19.79 9.90
N GLY A 275 -3.43 -20.30 9.86
CA GLY A 275 -2.20 -19.52 9.68
C GLY A 275 -1.60 -19.70 8.28
N PRO A 276 -0.56 -18.93 7.95
CA PRO A 276 0.15 -19.04 6.68
C PRO A 276 0.68 -20.45 6.38
N ASP A 277 0.65 -20.84 5.11
CA ASP A 277 1.43 -21.97 4.62
C ASP A 277 2.93 -21.76 4.87
N LEU A 278 3.60 -22.69 5.49
CA LEU A 278 5.02 -22.59 5.88
C LEU A 278 5.94 -23.43 4.99
N THR A 279 5.44 -24.05 3.92
CA THR A 279 6.21 -24.95 3.01
C THR A 279 7.52 -24.31 2.55
N HIS A 280 7.52 -23.03 2.25
CA HIS A 280 8.67 -22.24 1.82
C HIS A 280 8.88 -21.01 2.72
N LEU A 281 8.83 -21.22 4.04
CA LEU A 281 8.92 -20.15 5.02
C LEU A 281 10.17 -19.28 4.82
N MET A 282 11.34 -19.92 4.66
CA MET A 282 12.62 -19.20 4.59
C MET A 282 12.93 -18.61 3.21
N SER A 283 12.06 -18.79 2.22
CA SER A 283 12.14 -18.06 0.95
C SER A 283 11.57 -16.63 1.04
N ARG A 284 10.88 -16.30 2.13
CA ARG A 284 10.29 -14.97 2.36
C ARG A 284 11.30 -14.03 2.99
N GLU A 285 11.24 -12.76 2.66
CA GLU A 285 12.08 -11.73 3.27
C GLU A 285 11.60 -11.35 4.68
N THR A 286 10.29 -11.51 4.95
CA THR A 286 9.68 -11.09 6.22
C THR A 286 8.72 -12.14 6.78
N ILE A 287 8.52 -12.09 8.09
CA ILE A 287 7.50 -12.84 8.84
C ILE A 287 6.53 -11.88 9.55
N ALA A 288 5.49 -12.43 10.19
CA ALA A 288 4.49 -11.65 10.93
C ALA A 288 3.83 -10.53 10.11
N ALA A 289 3.52 -10.81 8.82
CA ALA A 289 2.94 -9.86 7.87
C ALA A 289 3.77 -8.57 7.72
N GLY A 290 5.07 -8.73 7.49
CA GLY A 290 6.00 -7.62 7.23
C GLY A 290 6.54 -6.93 8.49
N THR A 291 6.18 -7.41 9.68
CA THR A 291 6.59 -6.79 10.96
C THR A 291 8.05 -7.08 11.31
N LEU A 292 8.55 -8.27 10.97
CA LEU A 292 9.89 -8.71 11.30
C LEU A 292 10.63 -9.22 10.06
N ALA A 293 11.93 -8.94 9.96
CA ALA A 293 12.80 -9.60 8.99
C ALA A 293 12.85 -11.11 9.27
N ASN A 294 12.87 -11.94 8.22
CA ASN A 294 12.91 -13.39 8.35
C ASN A 294 14.32 -13.88 8.66
N THR A 295 14.67 -13.80 9.92
CA THR A 295 15.95 -14.31 10.47
C THR A 295 15.67 -15.34 11.54
N ARG A 296 16.67 -16.20 11.85
CA ARG A 296 16.55 -17.19 12.92
C ARG A 296 16.08 -16.58 14.24
N ASP A 297 16.71 -15.50 14.65
CA ASP A 297 16.41 -14.83 15.94
C ASP A 297 15.00 -14.25 15.97
N ASN A 298 14.58 -13.61 14.90
CA ASN A 298 13.22 -13.08 14.79
C ASN A 298 12.17 -14.19 14.72
N LEU A 299 12.46 -15.28 14.02
CA LEU A 299 11.59 -16.45 13.96
C LEU A 299 11.45 -17.10 15.34
N ALA A 300 12.58 -17.27 16.05
CA ALA A 300 12.57 -17.78 17.43
C ALA A 300 11.72 -16.90 18.35
N ASN A 301 11.98 -15.61 18.35
CA ASN A 301 11.27 -14.64 19.16
C ASN A 301 9.77 -14.57 18.82
N TRP A 302 9.43 -14.66 17.52
CA TRP A 302 8.05 -14.69 17.06
C TRP A 302 7.30 -15.93 17.54
N ILE A 303 7.94 -17.10 17.55
CA ILE A 303 7.32 -18.36 18.03
C ILE A 303 7.12 -18.33 19.54
N ILE A 304 8.11 -17.81 20.30
CA ILE A 304 8.05 -17.73 21.77
C ILE A 304 6.94 -16.78 22.22
N ASP A 305 6.91 -15.58 21.69
CA ASP A 305 5.93 -14.55 22.11
C ASP A 305 5.47 -13.68 20.91
N PRO A 306 4.51 -14.19 20.12
CA PRO A 306 3.95 -13.42 19.00
C PRO A 306 3.15 -12.19 19.48
N GLN A 307 2.65 -12.22 20.72
CA GLN A 307 1.86 -11.12 21.30
C GLN A 307 2.73 -9.88 21.59
N ARG A 308 4.02 -10.05 21.80
CA ARG A 308 4.97 -8.94 21.97
C ARG A 308 5.07 -8.07 20.73
N TYR A 309 4.98 -8.67 19.54
CA TYR A 309 5.16 -8.01 18.24
C TYR A 309 3.83 -7.59 17.60
N LYS A 310 2.81 -8.42 17.79
CA LYS A 310 1.46 -8.18 17.25
C LYS A 310 0.41 -8.49 18.32
N PRO A 311 0.21 -7.61 19.31
CA PRO A 311 -0.79 -7.82 20.36
C PRO A 311 -2.18 -8.09 19.79
N GLY A 312 -2.85 -9.15 20.29
CA GLY A 312 -4.17 -9.55 19.83
C GLY A 312 -4.18 -10.39 18.55
N ASN A 313 -3.02 -10.80 18.01
CA ASN A 313 -2.98 -11.76 16.90
C ASN A 313 -3.42 -13.16 17.35
N HIS A 314 -3.83 -14.00 16.38
CA HIS A 314 -4.40 -15.31 16.67
C HIS A 314 -3.38 -16.41 16.96
N MET A 315 -2.08 -16.18 16.72
CA MET A 315 -1.03 -17.14 17.05
C MET A 315 -0.77 -17.11 18.56
N PRO A 316 -0.95 -18.23 19.28
CA PRO A 316 -0.65 -18.28 20.71
C PRO A 316 0.87 -18.29 20.94
N ALA A 317 1.29 -17.80 22.09
CA ALA A 317 2.62 -18.07 22.61
C ALA A 317 2.76 -19.58 22.92
N LEU A 318 3.91 -20.14 22.59
CA LEU A 318 4.21 -21.55 22.86
C LEU A 318 5.19 -21.66 24.03
N ASP A 319 4.83 -22.44 25.03
CA ASP A 319 5.75 -22.79 26.14
C ASP A 319 6.65 -23.97 25.69
N LEU A 320 7.49 -23.70 24.69
CA LEU A 320 8.42 -24.66 24.14
C LEU A 320 9.84 -24.15 24.29
N THR A 321 10.68 -24.92 24.98
CA THR A 321 12.07 -24.57 25.29
C THR A 321 13.03 -25.74 25.10
N GLY A 322 14.32 -25.47 25.18
CA GLY A 322 15.37 -26.48 25.15
C GLY A 322 15.50 -27.20 23.80
N PRO A 323 15.96 -28.46 23.81
CA PRO A 323 16.32 -29.19 22.59
C PRO A 323 15.19 -29.42 21.60
N ASP A 324 13.91 -29.38 22.03
CA ASP A 324 12.76 -29.47 21.12
C ASP A 324 12.52 -28.17 20.40
N PHE A 325 12.69 -27.04 21.06
CA PHE A 325 12.62 -25.73 20.42
C PHE A 325 13.74 -25.53 19.38
N ASP A 326 14.97 -25.90 19.74
CA ASP A 326 16.12 -25.83 18.81
C ASP A 326 15.91 -26.72 17.58
N ALA A 327 15.37 -27.91 17.77
CA ALA A 327 15.06 -28.83 16.68
C ALA A 327 13.94 -28.29 15.80
N LEU A 328 12.89 -27.68 16.38
CA LEU A 328 11.82 -27.02 15.64
C LEU A 328 12.36 -25.86 14.78
N LEU A 329 13.20 -24.99 15.34
CA LEU A 329 13.79 -23.87 14.61
C LEU A 329 14.63 -24.38 13.45
N ALA A 330 15.51 -25.38 13.67
CA ALA A 330 16.32 -25.96 12.61
C ALA A 330 15.49 -26.60 11.49
N TYR A 331 14.35 -27.21 11.82
CA TYR A 331 13.41 -27.72 10.82
C TYR A 331 12.78 -26.58 10.00
N LEU A 332 12.28 -25.55 10.65
CA LEU A 332 11.63 -24.41 9.99
C LEU A 332 12.62 -23.65 9.09
N GLU A 333 13.88 -23.50 9.51
CA GLU A 333 14.96 -22.91 8.68
C GLU A 333 15.29 -23.74 7.43
N GLY A 334 14.98 -25.01 7.43
CA GLY A 334 15.12 -25.90 6.27
C GLY A 334 14.03 -25.74 5.21
N LEU A 335 12.93 -25.05 5.51
CA LEU A 335 11.79 -24.86 4.61
C LEU A 335 12.05 -23.71 3.61
N LYS A 336 12.73 -24.01 2.50
CA LYS A 336 13.20 -23.07 1.47
C LYS A 336 12.48 -23.25 0.13
#